data_2855a1c5f714faac322decfebc642309
#
_entry.id   2855a1c5f714faac322decfebc642309
#
_cell.length_a   1.000
_cell.length_b   1.000
_cell.length_c   1.000
_cell.angle_alpha   90.00
_cell.angle_beta   90.00
_cell.angle_gamma   90.00
#
_symmetry.space_group_name_H-M   'P 1'
#
loop_
_entity.id
_entity.type
_entity.pdbx_description
1 polymer ?
#
loop_
_entity_poly.entity_id
_entity_poly.type
_entity_poly.pdbx_seq_one_letter_code
_entity_poly.pdbx_strand_id
1 'polypeptide(L)'
;MQVRKVNLQDPKDIDRFIDFPFQLYHNHPYWVPPIRNEIKFILDRNRHPFYEHSDAEFFIAVDGSKTLGRLGAINNNRYNEFNQTKTAFFYYFEAINSEDVSMALFEQAFQWARNQGIQDVYGPKGPLQGDSIGILVDGFDYLPAMGIAYNFPYHDKLIKSSGFEKEFDYYSARLTFIDDVSEKVKRISEKVKKRSGFTVKKFRSTEELISITEELRQVYNV
;
A
#
# COMPACT_ATOMS: atom_id res chain seq x y z
N MET A 1 8.45 4.19 -26.17
CA MET A 1 8.26 3.87 -24.74
C MET A 1 9.31 2.87 -24.30
N GLN A 2 9.86 3.02 -23.09
CA GLN A 2 10.81 2.10 -22.45
C GLN A 2 10.38 1.90 -21.00
N VAL A 3 10.40 0.65 -20.51
CA VAL A 3 10.27 0.37 -19.07
C VAL A 3 11.64 0.02 -18.50
N ARG A 4 11.99 0.59 -17.36
CA ARG A 4 13.26 0.36 -16.70
C ARG A 4 13.13 0.42 -15.19
N LYS A 5 14.11 -0.12 -14.50
CA LYS A 5 14.24 0.03 -13.06
C LYS A 5 14.50 1.49 -12.68
N VAL A 6 13.98 1.88 -11.53
CA VAL A 6 14.28 3.16 -10.89
C VAL A 6 15.71 3.10 -10.32
N ASN A 7 16.55 4.06 -10.68
CA ASN A 7 17.86 4.19 -10.06
C ASN A 7 17.70 4.86 -8.67
N LEU A 8 17.69 4.07 -7.62
CA LEU A 8 17.55 4.55 -6.24
C LEU A 8 18.77 5.35 -5.72
N GLN A 9 19.85 5.48 -6.50
CA GLN A 9 20.98 6.36 -6.21
C GLN A 9 20.86 7.72 -6.92
N ASP A 10 19.89 7.87 -7.83
CA ASP A 10 19.64 9.13 -8.52
C ASP A 10 18.37 9.81 -7.95
N PRO A 11 18.52 10.95 -7.26
CA PRO A 11 17.38 11.69 -6.71
C PRO A 11 16.33 12.07 -7.78
N LYS A 12 16.76 12.33 -9.03
CA LYS A 12 15.83 12.68 -10.12
C LYS A 12 14.96 11.50 -10.52
N ASP A 13 15.49 10.30 -10.45
CA ASP A 13 14.74 9.08 -10.75
C ASP A 13 13.74 8.76 -9.63
N ILE A 14 14.16 8.91 -8.38
CA ILE A 14 13.30 8.81 -7.21
C ILE A 14 12.16 9.83 -7.31
N ASP A 15 12.47 11.09 -7.60
CA ASP A 15 11.46 12.13 -7.73
C ASP A 15 10.49 11.84 -8.89
N ARG A 16 10.96 11.32 -10.04
CA ARG A 16 10.08 10.88 -11.14
C ARG A 16 9.07 9.81 -10.70
N PHE A 17 9.55 8.82 -9.95
CA PHE A 17 8.68 7.76 -9.42
C PHE A 17 7.64 8.33 -8.46
N ILE A 18 8.05 9.22 -7.56
CA ILE A 18 7.18 9.82 -6.56
C ILE A 18 6.17 10.79 -7.19
N ASP A 19 6.61 11.60 -8.16
CA ASP A 19 5.81 12.69 -8.73
C ASP A 19 4.77 12.22 -9.74
N PHE A 20 4.92 11.03 -10.29
CA PHE A 20 4.00 10.54 -11.31
C PHE A 20 2.52 10.59 -10.90
N PRO A 21 2.08 10.10 -9.73
CA PRO A 21 0.67 10.21 -9.34
C PRO A 21 0.20 11.66 -9.15
N PHE A 22 1.08 12.56 -8.72
CA PHE A 22 0.73 14.00 -8.61
C PHE A 22 0.46 14.61 -9.98
N GLN A 23 1.10 14.11 -11.03
CA GLN A 23 0.84 14.51 -12.41
C GLN A 23 -0.42 13.82 -12.95
N LEU A 24 -0.57 12.51 -12.70
CA LEU A 24 -1.67 11.69 -13.18
C LEU A 24 -3.02 12.15 -12.62
N TYR A 25 -3.07 12.43 -11.31
CA TYR A 25 -4.30 12.84 -10.61
C TYR A 25 -4.39 14.36 -10.40
N HIS A 26 -3.64 15.14 -11.16
CA HIS A 26 -3.64 16.60 -11.02
C HIS A 26 -5.06 17.17 -11.03
N ASN A 27 -5.41 17.96 -10.01
CA ASN A 27 -6.73 18.55 -9.81
C ASN A 27 -7.90 17.55 -9.67
N HIS A 28 -7.64 16.27 -9.42
CA HIS A 28 -8.72 15.33 -9.17
C HIS A 28 -9.34 15.54 -7.78
N PRO A 29 -10.67 15.79 -7.66
CA PRO A 29 -11.28 16.24 -6.40
C PRO A 29 -11.28 15.20 -5.28
N TYR A 30 -11.18 13.91 -5.62
CA TYR A 30 -11.25 12.81 -4.67
C TYR A 30 -9.91 12.12 -4.41
N TRP A 31 -8.85 12.53 -5.13
CA TRP A 31 -7.53 11.96 -4.87
C TRP A 31 -6.83 12.69 -3.73
N VAL A 32 -6.39 11.93 -2.73
CA VAL A 32 -5.62 12.45 -1.60
C VAL A 32 -4.14 12.14 -1.84
N PRO A 33 -3.29 13.16 -1.99
CA PRO A 33 -1.87 12.95 -2.25
C PRO A 33 -1.18 12.22 -1.09
N PRO A 34 -0.34 11.22 -1.38
CA PRO A 34 0.47 10.58 -0.36
C PRO A 34 1.58 11.52 0.15
N ILE A 35 2.10 11.26 1.35
CA ILE A 35 3.22 12.01 1.92
C ILE A 35 4.50 11.57 1.21
N ARG A 36 5.15 12.49 0.47
CA ARG A 36 6.36 12.22 -0.32
C ARG A 36 7.49 11.57 0.49
N ASN A 37 7.70 12.02 1.72
CA ASN A 37 8.76 11.50 2.59
C ASN A 37 8.52 10.06 3.02
N GLU A 38 7.27 9.62 3.13
CA GLU A 38 6.94 8.21 3.39
C GLU A 38 7.31 7.34 2.20
N ILE A 39 6.99 7.77 0.98
CA ILE A 39 7.41 7.04 -0.22
C ILE A 39 8.95 7.02 -0.33
N LYS A 40 9.63 8.15 -0.09
CA LYS A 40 11.11 8.20 -0.06
C LYS A 40 11.69 7.22 0.95
N PHE A 41 11.07 7.09 2.12
CA PHE A 41 11.52 6.16 3.15
C PHE A 41 11.36 4.70 2.71
N ILE A 42 10.23 4.35 2.05
CA ILE A 42 10.02 3.00 1.49
C ILE A 42 11.04 2.68 0.37
N LEU A 43 11.45 3.67 -0.42
CA LEU A 43 12.47 3.49 -1.47
C LEU A 43 13.90 3.39 -0.91
N ASP A 44 14.14 3.78 0.33
CA ASP A 44 15.48 3.81 0.95
C ASP A 44 15.84 2.44 1.53
N ARG A 45 16.57 1.65 0.73
CA ARG A 45 17.00 0.28 1.09
C ARG A 45 17.91 0.24 2.32
N ASN A 46 18.59 1.34 2.67
CA ASN A 46 19.50 1.38 3.81
C ASN A 46 18.81 1.72 5.14
N ARG A 47 17.61 2.30 5.08
CA ARG A 47 16.92 2.82 6.26
C ARG A 47 15.61 2.12 6.57
N HIS A 48 14.90 1.65 5.54
CA HIS A 48 13.60 1.03 5.75
C HIS A 48 13.75 -0.41 6.26
N PRO A 49 13.17 -0.79 7.41
CA PRO A 49 13.40 -2.07 8.08
C PRO A 49 12.91 -3.28 7.26
N PHE A 50 12.05 -3.08 6.30
CA PHE A 50 11.62 -4.13 5.37
C PHE A 50 12.80 -4.82 4.68
N TYR A 51 13.84 -4.07 4.31
CA TYR A 51 15.00 -4.60 3.59
C TYR A 51 15.99 -5.39 4.45
N GLU A 52 15.80 -5.44 5.77
CA GLU A 52 16.58 -6.33 6.63
C GLU A 52 16.30 -7.82 6.34
N HIS A 53 15.13 -8.12 5.77
CA HIS A 53 14.71 -9.51 5.56
C HIS A 53 14.04 -9.76 4.20
N SER A 54 13.79 -8.74 3.40
CA SER A 54 12.97 -8.81 2.19
C SER A 54 13.55 -7.93 1.09
N ASP A 55 12.99 -7.99 -0.11
CA ASP A 55 13.45 -7.20 -1.24
C ASP A 55 12.29 -6.60 -2.04
N ALA A 56 12.55 -5.50 -2.71
CA ALA A 56 11.62 -4.86 -3.62
C ALA A 56 12.36 -4.24 -4.81
N GLU A 57 11.69 -4.16 -5.94
CA GLU A 57 12.19 -3.46 -7.12
C GLU A 57 11.14 -2.50 -7.65
N PHE A 58 11.58 -1.37 -8.16
CA PHE A 58 10.70 -0.31 -8.63
C PHE A 58 10.95 -0.02 -10.09
N PHE A 59 9.87 0.15 -10.85
CA PHE A 59 9.90 0.33 -12.30
C PHE A 59 9.17 1.60 -12.70
N ILE A 60 9.65 2.24 -13.76
CA ILE A 60 8.97 3.34 -14.44
C ILE A 60 8.90 3.06 -15.94
N ALA A 61 7.75 3.39 -16.52
CA ALA A 61 7.56 3.47 -17.96
C ALA A 61 7.79 4.91 -18.41
N VAL A 62 8.66 5.14 -19.38
CA VAL A 62 9.03 6.48 -19.85
C VAL A 62 8.98 6.57 -21.38
N ASP A 63 8.66 7.76 -21.86
CA ASP A 63 8.81 8.14 -23.26
C ASP A 63 9.52 9.50 -23.34
N GLY A 64 10.80 9.47 -23.67
CA GLY A 64 11.68 10.61 -23.50
C GLY A 64 11.71 11.13 -22.05
N SER A 65 11.31 12.37 -21.87
CA SER A 65 11.22 12.98 -20.51
C SER A 65 9.93 12.67 -19.75
N LYS A 66 8.90 12.14 -20.44
CA LYS A 66 7.58 11.91 -19.86
C LYS A 66 7.53 10.55 -19.16
N THR A 67 7.05 10.52 -17.93
CA THR A 67 6.68 9.29 -17.24
C THR A 67 5.26 8.90 -17.62
N LEU A 68 5.06 7.63 -17.95
CA LEU A 68 3.76 7.07 -18.38
C LEU A 68 3.15 6.14 -17.35
N GLY A 69 3.95 5.62 -16.44
CA GLY A 69 3.50 4.74 -15.37
C GLY A 69 4.61 4.36 -14.42
N ARG A 70 4.22 3.79 -13.29
CA ARG A 70 5.12 3.27 -12.26
C ARG A 70 4.57 1.98 -11.65
N LEU A 71 5.45 1.17 -11.09
CA LEU A 71 5.11 -0.07 -10.40
C LEU A 71 6.22 -0.44 -9.41
N GLY A 72 5.86 -0.95 -8.24
CA GLY A 72 6.76 -1.65 -7.33
C GLY A 72 6.45 -3.14 -7.30
N ALA A 73 7.47 -3.98 -7.28
CA ALA A 73 7.38 -5.42 -7.04
C ALA A 73 8.08 -5.75 -5.71
N ILE A 74 7.44 -6.55 -4.88
CA ILE A 74 7.84 -6.78 -3.49
C ILE A 74 7.92 -8.29 -3.25
N ASN A 75 9.05 -8.76 -2.73
CA ASN A 75 9.21 -10.10 -2.18
C ASN A 75 9.35 -9.99 -0.65
N ASN A 76 8.29 -10.32 0.07
CA ASN A 76 8.30 -10.35 1.52
C ASN A 76 8.67 -11.76 2.00
N ASN A 77 9.95 -11.98 2.32
CA ASN A 77 10.45 -13.28 2.71
C ASN A 77 9.80 -13.81 3.99
N ARG A 78 9.52 -12.93 4.99
CA ARG A 78 8.82 -13.34 6.21
C ARG A 78 7.38 -13.79 5.94
N TYR A 79 6.69 -13.12 5.03
CA TYR A 79 5.35 -13.54 4.59
C TYR A 79 5.41 -14.91 3.93
N ASN A 80 6.35 -15.10 3.00
CA ASN A 80 6.53 -16.36 2.27
C ASN A 80 6.91 -17.51 3.18
N GLU A 81 7.80 -17.28 4.13
CA GLU A 81 8.21 -18.24 5.13
C GLU A 81 7.04 -18.65 6.05
N PHE A 82 6.33 -17.67 6.57
CA PHE A 82 5.18 -17.92 7.47
C PHE A 82 4.04 -18.67 6.76
N ASN A 83 3.71 -18.28 5.53
CA ASN A 83 2.60 -18.89 4.78
C ASN A 83 3.02 -20.10 3.93
N GLN A 84 4.31 -20.44 3.90
CA GLN A 84 4.86 -21.52 3.07
C GLN A 84 4.53 -21.32 1.58
N THR A 85 4.65 -20.09 1.09
CA THR A 85 4.33 -19.66 -0.28
C THR A 85 5.57 -19.13 -1.01
N LYS A 86 5.42 -18.91 -2.32
CA LYS A 86 6.40 -18.23 -3.19
C LYS A 86 5.68 -17.10 -3.93
N THR A 87 5.27 -16.10 -3.16
CA THR A 87 4.41 -15.01 -3.60
C THR A 87 5.16 -13.68 -3.59
N ALA A 88 5.04 -12.91 -4.66
CA ALA A 88 5.36 -11.50 -4.67
C ALA A 88 4.10 -10.64 -4.59
N PHE A 89 4.28 -9.38 -4.20
CA PHE A 89 3.22 -8.40 -4.25
C PHE A 89 3.60 -7.29 -5.24
N PHE A 90 2.60 -6.74 -5.94
CA PHE A 90 2.81 -5.48 -6.62
C PHE A 90 2.21 -4.33 -5.81
N TYR A 91 2.83 -3.15 -5.89
CA TYR A 91 2.43 -1.94 -5.18
C TYR A 91 2.76 -0.69 -6.01
N TYR A 92 2.22 0.46 -5.68
CA TYR A 92 2.42 1.70 -6.43
C TYR A 92 2.10 1.60 -7.93
N PHE A 93 1.18 0.72 -8.32
CA PHE A 93 0.78 0.67 -9.71
C PHE A 93 -0.08 1.86 -10.06
N GLU A 94 0.45 2.74 -10.85
CA GLU A 94 -0.27 3.80 -11.55
C GLU A 94 0.25 3.89 -12.99
N ALA A 95 -0.67 4.09 -13.93
CA ALA A 95 -0.35 4.26 -15.34
C ALA A 95 -1.36 5.20 -16.01
N ILE A 96 -0.94 5.82 -17.11
CA ILE A 96 -1.89 6.42 -18.04
C ILE A 96 -2.84 5.33 -18.58
N ASN A 97 -3.99 5.72 -19.13
CA ASN A 97 -4.94 4.75 -19.70
C ASN A 97 -4.36 4.12 -20.99
N SER A 98 -3.46 3.15 -20.82
CA SER A 98 -2.78 2.42 -21.91
C SER A 98 -2.46 0.99 -21.46
N GLU A 99 -3.03 0.02 -22.13
CA GLU A 99 -2.74 -1.40 -21.89
C GLU A 99 -1.27 -1.74 -22.17
N ASP A 100 -0.68 -1.17 -23.22
CA ASP A 100 0.74 -1.39 -23.55
C ASP A 100 1.66 -0.95 -22.41
N VAL A 101 1.37 0.19 -21.76
CA VAL A 101 2.14 0.69 -20.62
C VAL A 101 2.00 -0.25 -19.43
N SER A 102 0.78 -0.68 -19.13
CA SER A 102 0.47 -1.59 -18.04
C SER A 102 1.17 -2.95 -18.23
N MET A 103 0.96 -3.57 -19.38
CA MET A 103 1.55 -4.87 -19.71
C MET A 103 3.08 -4.83 -19.66
N ALA A 104 3.70 -3.76 -20.18
CA ALA A 104 5.15 -3.63 -20.17
C ALA A 104 5.70 -3.46 -18.72
N LEU A 105 5.00 -2.73 -17.84
CA LEU A 105 5.36 -2.60 -16.43
C LEU A 105 5.25 -3.94 -15.70
N PHE A 106 4.12 -4.62 -15.85
CA PHE A 106 3.91 -5.92 -15.20
C PHE A 106 4.86 -6.99 -15.72
N GLU A 107 5.21 -7.01 -17.01
CA GLU A 107 6.21 -7.96 -17.54
C GLU A 107 7.57 -7.80 -16.85
N GLN A 108 8.02 -6.56 -16.57
CA GLN A 108 9.25 -6.33 -15.81
C GLN A 108 9.14 -6.85 -14.36
N ALA A 109 7.99 -6.63 -13.73
CA ALA A 109 7.73 -7.15 -12.38
C ALA A 109 7.69 -8.68 -12.36
N PHE A 110 7.02 -9.31 -13.34
CA PHE A 110 6.97 -10.77 -13.47
C PHE A 110 8.36 -11.36 -13.75
N GLN A 111 9.16 -10.72 -14.60
CA GLN A 111 10.53 -11.15 -14.83
C GLN A 111 11.37 -11.08 -13.55
N TRP A 112 11.26 -10.00 -12.79
CA TRP A 112 11.93 -9.85 -11.51
C TRP A 112 11.48 -10.93 -10.51
N ALA A 113 10.19 -11.22 -10.43
CA ALA A 113 9.63 -12.25 -9.57
C ALA A 113 10.13 -13.65 -9.96
N ARG A 114 10.09 -13.99 -11.26
CA ARG A 114 10.61 -15.27 -11.78
C ARG A 114 12.08 -15.47 -11.45
N ASN A 115 12.90 -14.42 -11.55
CA ASN A 115 14.33 -14.48 -11.22
C ASN A 115 14.60 -14.75 -9.73
N GLN A 116 13.61 -14.53 -8.86
CA GLN A 116 13.65 -14.87 -7.44
C GLN A 116 12.96 -16.22 -7.11
N GLY A 117 12.54 -16.97 -8.11
CA GLY A 117 11.86 -18.25 -7.92
C GLY A 117 10.43 -18.12 -7.40
N ILE A 118 9.82 -16.94 -7.56
CA ILE A 118 8.45 -16.64 -7.16
C ILE A 118 7.50 -17.19 -8.23
N GLN A 119 6.36 -17.72 -7.79
CA GLN A 119 5.36 -18.39 -8.64
C GLN A 119 4.11 -17.56 -8.84
N ASP A 120 3.71 -16.81 -7.80
CA ASP A 120 2.46 -16.05 -7.79
C ASP A 120 2.72 -14.57 -7.51
N VAL A 121 1.92 -13.70 -8.12
CA VAL A 121 1.96 -12.26 -7.89
C VAL A 121 0.57 -11.78 -7.49
N TYR A 122 0.46 -11.14 -6.34
CA TYR A 122 -0.78 -10.58 -5.80
C TYR A 122 -0.68 -9.07 -5.64
N GLY A 123 -1.81 -8.40 -5.53
CA GLY A 123 -1.80 -6.99 -5.21
C GLY A 123 -2.99 -6.20 -5.72
N PRO A 124 -2.93 -4.89 -5.56
CA PRO A 124 -1.86 -4.12 -4.90
C PRO A 124 -1.78 -4.39 -3.39
N LYS A 125 -0.57 -4.52 -2.86
CA LYS A 125 -0.31 -4.65 -1.42
C LYS A 125 1.09 -4.11 -1.10
N GLY A 126 1.18 -3.19 -0.15
CA GLY A 126 2.44 -2.62 0.29
C GLY A 126 3.26 -3.53 1.20
N PRO A 127 4.51 -3.12 1.55
CA PRO A 127 5.43 -3.92 2.34
C PRO A 127 5.02 -4.08 3.81
N LEU A 128 4.23 -3.16 4.36
CA LEU A 128 3.83 -3.14 5.76
C LEU A 128 2.34 -3.46 5.93
N GLN A 129 1.96 -3.88 7.12
CA GLN A 129 0.56 -4.23 7.45
C GLN A 129 -0.41 -3.04 7.37
N GLY A 130 0.07 -1.81 7.53
CA GLY A 130 -0.74 -0.59 7.46
C GLY A 130 -0.84 0.03 6.07
N ASP A 131 -0.15 -0.54 5.09
CA ASP A 131 -0.18 -0.02 3.72
C ASP A 131 -1.51 -0.34 3.04
N SER A 132 -1.89 0.50 2.07
CA SER A 132 -3.12 0.28 1.33
C SER A 132 -3.07 -1.04 0.53
N ILE A 133 -4.24 -1.64 0.40
CA ILE A 133 -4.44 -2.92 -0.30
C ILE A 133 -5.58 -2.77 -1.29
N GLY A 134 -5.47 -3.47 -2.42
CA GLY A 134 -6.48 -3.47 -3.46
C GLY A 134 -6.52 -2.19 -4.29
N ILE A 135 -7.45 -2.18 -5.23
CA ILE A 135 -7.80 -1.01 -6.04
C ILE A 135 -9.26 -0.63 -5.80
N LEU A 136 -9.57 0.65 -5.97
CA LEU A 136 -10.93 1.14 -5.95
C LEU A 136 -11.67 0.65 -7.20
N VAL A 137 -12.81 -0.01 -7.02
CA VAL A 137 -13.68 -0.49 -8.12
C VAL A 137 -15.07 0.11 -8.05
N ASP A 138 -15.45 0.69 -6.92
CA ASP A 138 -16.70 1.40 -6.69
C ASP A 138 -16.50 2.54 -5.68
N GLY A 139 -17.37 3.56 -5.73
CA GLY A 139 -17.26 4.71 -4.82
C GLY A 139 -16.28 5.79 -5.26
N PHE A 140 -16.04 5.96 -6.56
CA PHE A 140 -15.12 6.94 -7.15
C PHE A 140 -15.48 8.40 -6.84
N ASP A 141 -16.70 8.66 -6.39
CA ASP A 141 -17.24 9.99 -6.06
C ASP A 141 -17.08 10.35 -4.57
N TYR A 142 -16.31 9.57 -3.84
CA TYR A 142 -16.06 9.80 -2.42
C TYR A 142 -14.56 10.02 -2.14
N LEU A 143 -14.28 10.87 -1.16
CA LEU A 143 -12.93 10.94 -0.59
C LEU A 143 -12.64 9.61 0.12
N PRO A 144 -11.51 8.96 -0.20
CA PRO A 144 -11.13 7.72 0.48
C PRO A 144 -10.85 7.96 1.97
N ALA A 145 -11.09 6.95 2.78
CA ALA A 145 -10.61 6.96 4.15
C ALA A 145 -9.08 6.86 4.17
N MET A 146 -8.46 7.26 5.28
CA MET A 146 -7.01 7.16 5.45
C MET A 146 -6.54 5.71 5.24
N GLY A 147 -5.52 5.52 4.44
CA GLY A 147 -4.97 4.20 4.10
C GLY A 147 -5.72 3.46 3.00
N ILE A 148 -6.77 4.04 2.42
CA ILE A 148 -7.48 3.46 1.27
C ILE A 148 -6.95 4.09 -0.02
N ALA A 149 -6.63 3.22 -0.99
CA ALA A 149 -6.15 3.68 -2.30
C ALA A 149 -7.27 4.39 -3.09
N TYR A 150 -6.87 5.39 -3.88
CA TYR A 150 -7.67 5.97 -4.94
C TYR A 150 -6.99 5.72 -6.28
N ASN A 151 -7.77 5.34 -7.28
CA ASN A 151 -7.31 5.17 -8.66
C ASN A 151 -8.42 5.54 -9.65
N PHE A 152 -8.07 5.77 -10.91
CA PHE A 152 -9.08 5.92 -11.96
C PHE A 152 -9.78 4.59 -12.28
N PRO A 153 -11.06 4.62 -12.74
CA PRO A 153 -11.81 3.41 -13.06
C PRO A 153 -11.12 2.48 -14.06
N TYR A 154 -10.32 3.02 -14.98
CA TYR A 154 -9.64 2.21 -15.99
C TYR A 154 -8.51 1.32 -15.44
N HIS A 155 -8.03 1.54 -14.20
CA HIS A 155 -6.95 0.72 -13.62
C HIS A 155 -7.36 -0.74 -13.44
N ASP A 156 -8.63 -1.04 -13.12
CA ASP A 156 -9.14 -2.41 -13.06
C ASP A 156 -8.97 -3.13 -14.41
N LYS A 157 -9.33 -2.45 -15.51
CA LYS A 157 -9.13 -2.98 -16.85
C LYS A 157 -7.65 -3.22 -17.17
N LEU A 158 -6.77 -2.27 -16.83
CA LEU A 158 -5.33 -2.38 -17.07
C LEU A 158 -4.69 -3.55 -16.31
N ILE A 159 -5.11 -3.79 -15.07
CA ILE A 159 -4.61 -4.92 -14.27
C ILE A 159 -5.11 -6.23 -14.86
N LYS A 160 -6.39 -6.33 -15.22
CA LYS A 160 -6.96 -7.52 -15.85
C LYS A 160 -6.33 -7.84 -17.21
N SER A 161 -6.09 -6.82 -18.06
CA SER A 161 -5.40 -7.02 -19.35
C SER A 161 -3.95 -7.47 -19.19
N SER A 162 -3.34 -7.25 -18.01
CA SER A 162 -2.00 -7.74 -17.67
C SER A 162 -1.99 -9.16 -17.11
N GLY A 163 -3.13 -9.87 -17.12
CA GLY A 163 -3.24 -11.28 -16.76
C GLY A 163 -3.69 -11.56 -15.31
N PHE A 164 -4.11 -10.54 -14.57
CA PHE A 164 -4.64 -10.73 -13.22
C PHE A 164 -6.12 -11.06 -13.21
N GLU A 165 -6.50 -11.87 -12.22
CA GLU A 165 -7.88 -12.16 -11.88
C GLU A 165 -8.22 -11.60 -10.51
N LYS A 166 -9.49 -11.24 -10.29
CA LYS A 166 -9.96 -10.78 -8.99
C LYS A 166 -10.03 -11.94 -8.01
N GLU A 167 -9.45 -11.76 -6.82
CA GLU A 167 -9.50 -12.76 -5.78
C GLU A 167 -10.62 -12.49 -4.78
N PHE A 168 -10.69 -11.30 -4.19
CA PHE A 168 -11.75 -10.92 -3.24
C PHE A 168 -12.00 -9.41 -3.22
N ASP A 169 -13.06 -9.01 -2.54
CA ASP A 169 -13.42 -7.61 -2.33
C ASP A 169 -13.21 -7.19 -0.88
N TYR A 170 -12.73 -5.95 -0.71
CA TYR A 170 -12.77 -5.26 0.57
C TYR A 170 -13.86 -4.19 0.54
N TYR A 171 -14.57 -4.04 1.65
CA TYR A 171 -15.59 -3.01 1.79
C TYR A 171 -15.12 -1.96 2.80
N SER A 172 -15.18 -0.69 2.39
CA SER A 172 -15.00 0.45 3.28
C SER A 172 -16.37 1.04 3.61
N ALA A 173 -16.65 1.25 4.88
CA ALA A 173 -17.92 1.82 5.34
C ALA A 173 -17.70 3.13 6.09
N ARG A 174 -18.52 4.13 5.80
CA ARG A 174 -18.57 5.38 6.57
C ARG A 174 -19.66 5.31 7.61
N LEU A 175 -19.29 5.39 8.88
CA LEU A 175 -20.25 5.54 9.97
C LEU A 175 -20.53 7.02 10.19
N THR A 176 -21.78 7.43 10.00
CA THR A 176 -22.22 8.82 10.18
C THR A 176 -22.73 9.13 11.58
N PHE A 177 -22.96 8.09 12.40
CA PHE A 177 -23.61 8.20 13.73
C PHE A 177 -22.72 7.58 14.82
N ILE A 178 -21.71 8.34 15.27
CA ILE A 178 -20.94 7.96 16.46
C ILE A 178 -21.80 8.13 17.72
N ASP A 179 -22.84 8.99 17.67
CA ASP A 179 -23.71 9.32 18.80
C ASP A 179 -24.83 8.29 19.03
N ASP A 180 -25.12 7.41 18.09
CA ASP A 180 -26.19 6.40 18.18
C ASP A 180 -25.72 5.03 18.74
N VAL A 181 -24.68 5.03 19.56
CA VAL A 181 -24.37 3.83 20.32
C VAL A 181 -25.54 3.55 21.27
N SER A 182 -26.22 2.43 21.02
CA SER A 182 -27.41 2.08 21.81
C SER A 182 -27.12 2.11 23.32
N GLU A 183 -28.08 2.53 24.13
CA GLU A 183 -27.95 2.58 25.59
C GLU A 183 -27.57 1.22 26.17
N LYS A 184 -27.95 0.12 25.53
CA LYS A 184 -27.53 -1.24 25.89
C LYS A 184 -26.02 -1.40 25.79
N VAL A 185 -25.40 -0.93 24.72
CA VAL A 185 -23.94 -1.02 24.49
C VAL A 185 -23.19 -0.13 25.48
N LYS A 186 -23.66 1.11 25.72
CA LYS A 186 -23.10 2.02 26.73
C LYS A 186 -23.12 1.35 28.13
N ARG A 187 -24.27 0.77 28.54
CA ARG A 187 -24.41 0.09 29.79
C ARG A 187 -23.53 -1.15 29.94
N ILE A 188 -23.38 -1.93 28.87
CA ILE A 188 -22.48 -3.09 28.86
C ILE A 188 -21.02 -2.63 28.99
N SER A 189 -20.61 -1.61 28.23
CA SER A 189 -19.26 -1.01 28.29
C SER A 189 -18.91 -0.57 29.73
N GLU A 190 -19.82 0.17 30.39
CA GLU A 190 -19.63 0.59 31.79
C GLU A 190 -19.50 -0.58 32.78
N LYS A 191 -20.31 -1.63 32.57
CA LYS A 191 -20.21 -2.84 33.40
C LYS A 191 -18.88 -3.57 33.17
N VAL A 192 -18.44 -3.69 31.97
CA VAL A 192 -17.15 -4.33 31.64
C VAL A 192 -15.99 -3.53 32.21
N LYS A 193 -15.95 -2.20 32.07
CA LYS A 193 -14.93 -1.35 32.71
C LYS A 193 -14.85 -1.58 34.23
N LYS A 194 -16.00 -1.62 34.90
CA LYS A 194 -16.05 -1.81 36.37
C LYS A 194 -15.63 -3.19 36.82
N ARG A 195 -15.97 -4.26 36.07
CA ARG A 195 -15.72 -5.65 36.47
C ARG A 195 -14.32 -6.14 36.14
N SER A 196 -13.75 -5.70 35.01
CA SER A 196 -12.54 -6.30 34.42
C SER A 196 -11.27 -5.54 34.76
N GLY A 197 -11.34 -4.41 35.48
CA GLY A 197 -10.18 -3.60 35.80
C GLY A 197 -9.47 -2.99 34.58
N PHE A 198 -10.14 -2.97 33.43
CA PHE A 198 -9.59 -2.34 32.24
C PHE A 198 -9.36 -0.86 32.43
N THR A 199 -8.19 -0.40 32.05
CA THR A 199 -7.85 1.01 32.02
C THR A 199 -7.51 1.42 30.58
N VAL A 200 -7.95 2.61 30.17
CA VAL A 200 -7.53 3.21 28.91
C VAL A 200 -6.31 4.06 29.21
N LYS A 201 -5.12 3.57 28.77
CA LYS A 201 -3.89 4.33 28.90
C LYS A 201 -3.94 5.51 27.94
N LYS A 202 -3.79 6.73 28.47
CA LYS A 202 -3.68 7.95 27.67
C LYS A 202 -2.23 8.40 27.71
N PHE A 203 -1.65 8.66 26.54
CA PHE A 203 -0.31 9.17 26.41
C PHE A 203 -0.33 10.70 26.38
N ARG A 204 0.59 11.32 27.11
CA ARG A 204 0.75 12.77 27.17
C ARG A 204 1.93 13.28 26.37
N SER A 205 2.81 12.37 25.98
CA SER A 205 3.98 12.69 25.16
C SER A 205 4.36 11.51 24.24
N THR A 206 5.20 11.77 23.27
CA THR A 206 5.78 10.76 22.37
C THR A 206 6.67 9.79 23.13
N GLU A 207 7.40 10.27 24.13
CA GLU A 207 8.29 9.45 24.98
C GLU A 207 7.48 8.41 25.78
N GLU A 208 6.33 8.80 26.31
CA GLU A 208 5.42 7.85 26.99
C GLU A 208 4.92 6.76 26.03
N LEU A 209 4.59 7.13 24.78
CA LEU A 209 4.18 6.16 23.76
C LEU A 209 5.33 5.23 23.40
N ILE A 210 6.52 5.76 23.19
CA ILE A 210 7.71 4.96 22.87
C ILE A 210 8.05 4.00 24.02
N SER A 211 7.87 4.40 25.26
CA SER A 211 8.20 3.57 26.44
C SER A 211 7.42 2.24 26.52
N ILE A 212 6.28 2.12 25.85
CA ILE A 212 5.47 0.89 25.81
C ILE A 212 5.58 0.11 24.49
N THR A 213 6.51 0.50 23.62
CA THR A 213 6.64 -0.14 22.28
C THR A 213 6.86 -1.64 22.39
N GLU A 214 7.64 -2.09 23.37
CA GLU A 214 7.89 -3.52 23.58
C GLU A 214 6.63 -4.27 24.03
N GLU A 215 5.82 -3.69 24.91
CA GLU A 215 4.54 -4.26 25.33
C GLU A 215 3.57 -4.36 24.14
N LEU A 216 3.50 -3.33 23.31
CA LEU A 216 2.70 -3.32 22.07
C LEU A 216 3.19 -4.40 21.10
N ARG A 217 4.51 -4.52 20.91
CA ARG A 217 5.11 -5.53 20.03
C ARG A 217 4.72 -6.94 20.46
N GLN A 218 4.71 -7.23 21.77
CA GLN A 218 4.29 -8.53 22.30
C GLN A 218 2.82 -8.81 22.01
N VAL A 219 1.93 -7.81 22.09
CA VAL A 219 0.50 -7.97 21.77
C VAL A 219 0.26 -8.22 20.28
N TYR A 220 1.06 -7.57 19.40
CA TYR A 220 0.91 -7.74 17.95
C TYR A 220 1.48 -9.05 17.41
N ASN A 221 2.42 -9.67 18.11
CA ASN A 221 3.14 -10.86 17.65
C ASN A 221 2.65 -12.17 18.32
N VAL A 222 1.47 -12.16 18.92
CA VAL A 222 0.82 -13.36 19.52
C VAL A 222 0.03 -14.15 18.50
#